data_7373495a7d7d8905b1001b5250ce3fa5
#
_entry.id   7373495a7d7d8905b1001b5250ce3fa5
#
_cell.length_a   1.000
_cell.length_b   1.000
_cell.length_c   1.000
_cell.angle_alpha   90.00
_cell.angle_beta   90.00
_cell.angle_gamma   90.00
#
_symmetry.space_group_name_H-M   'P 1'
#
loop_
_entity.id
_entity.type
_entity.pdbx_description
1 polymer ?
#
loop_
_entity_poly.entity_id
_entity_poly.type
_entity_poly.pdbx_seq_one_letter_code
_entity_poly.pdbx_strand_id
1 'polypeptide(L)'
;AFTGGQIAKWMYTHHVKQIDEMTNISKNNRAKLAEAYTIGCNEAIDAQHSKDGTIKYLFPTHDGKFVETVYIPENDRATLCVSCQVGCKMNCLFCQTGNQGFEGNLTATDILNQVYSLPEVDKLTNIVFMGQGEPMDNLDNILRTTEILTADYGWAWSPKRITVSSVG
;
A
#
# COMPACT_ATOMS: atom_id res chain seq x y z
N ALA A 1 14.29 -15.70 14.82
CA ALA A 1 14.86 -14.47 14.23
C ALA A 1 15.24 -14.66 12.76
N PHE A 2 16.02 -15.69 12.39
CA PHE A 2 16.52 -15.89 11.02
C PHE A 2 15.37 -16.09 9.99
N THR A 3 14.40 -16.94 10.27
CA THR A 3 13.27 -17.24 9.38
C THR A 3 12.37 -16.02 9.15
N GLY A 4 12.16 -15.18 10.18
CA GLY A 4 11.38 -13.94 10.03
C GLY A 4 12.00 -12.97 9.02
N GLY A 5 13.32 -12.79 9.06
CA GLY A 5 14.03 -11.97 8.07
C GLY A 5 13.97 -12.54 6.66
N GLN A 6 13.98 -13.87 6.50
CA GLN A 6 13.79 -14.51 5.19
C GLN A 6 12.38 -14.22 4.63
N ILE A 7 11.33 -14.37 5.46
CA ILE A 7 9.95 -14.07 5.06
C ILE A 7 9.83 -12.61 4.64
N ALA A 8 10.32 -11.68 5.47
CA ALA A 8 10.29 -10.26 5.16
C ALA A 8 10.97 -9.94 3.81
N LYS A 9 12.15 -10.54 3.54
CA LYS A 9 12.85 -10.37 2.27
C LYS A 9 12.03 -10.89 1.08
N TRP A 10 11.39 -12.06 1.21
CA TRP A 10 10.51 -12.57 0.18
C TRP A 10 9.32 -11.64 -0.08
N MET A 11 8.70 -11.14 0.98
CA MET A 11 7.58 -10.20 0.85
C MET A 11 8.02 -8.86 0.26
N TYR A 12 8.97 -8.18 0.87
CA TYR A 12 9.25 -6.76 0.59
C TYR A 12 10.34 -6.51 -0.46
N THR A 13 11.16 -7.53 -0.81
CA THR A 13 12.19 -7.40 -1.85
C THR A 13 11.82 -8.17 -3.12
N HIS A 14 11.22 -9.35 -2.97
CA HIS A 14 10.86 -10.19 -4.11
C HIS A 14 9.38 -10.08 -4.49
N HIS A 15 8.58 -9.38 -3.69
CA HIS A 15 7.16 -9.13 -3.91
C HIS A 15 6.36 -10.39 -4.23
N VAL A 16 6.68 -11.52 -3.53
CA VAL A 16 6.00 -12.80 -3.74
C VAL A 16 4.54 -12.71 -3.32
N LYS A 17 3.66 -13.34 -4.08
CA LYS A 17 2.23 -13.34 -3.81
C LYS A 17 1.75 -14.58 -3.07
N GLN A 18 2.58 -15.62 -2.99
CA GLN A 18 2.25 -16.88 -2.34
C GLN A 18 3.41 -17.37 -1.46
N ILE A 19 3.07 -18.00 -0.32
CA ILE A 19 4.06 -18.54 0.62
C ILE A 19 4.92 -19.63 -0.03
N ASP A 20 4.37 -20.39 -0.98
CA ASP A 20 5.08 -21.46 -1.68
C ASP A 20 6.25 -20.95 -2.56
N GLU A 21 6.25 -19.69 -2.94
CA GLU A 21 7.34 -19.05 -3.68
C GLU A 21 8.61 -18.86 -2.83
N MET A 22 8.50 -18.93 -1.49
CA MET A 22 9.60 -18.71 -0.54
C MET A 22 10.55 -19.93 -0.49
N THR A 23 11.27 -20.21 -1.58
CA THR A 23 12.00 -21.48 -1.80
C THR A 23 13.13 -21.76 -0.83
N ASN A 24 13.70 -20.75 -0.16
CA ASN A 24 14.71 -20.92 0.88
C ASN A 24 14.13 -21.27 2.28
N ILE A 25 12.80 -21.36 2.39
CA ILE A 25 12.10 -21.88 3.56
C ILE A 25 11.71 -23.33 3.27
N SER A 26 11.93 -24.24 4.23
CA SER A 26 11.63 -25.66 4.03
C SER A 26 10.14 -25.89 3.70
N LYS A 27 9.84 -26.91 2.88
CA LYS A 27 8.45 -27.25 2.49
C LYS A 27 7.53 -27.40 3.71
N ASN A 28 8.01 -28.07 4.77
CA ASN A 28 7.23 -28.26 6.00
C ASN A 28 6.89 -26.92 6.69
N ASN A 29 7.85 -26.00 6.74
CA ASN A 29 7.62 -24.68 7.34
C ASN A 29 6.69 -23.81 6.46
N ARG A 30 6.82 -23.90 5.12
CA ARG A 30 5.88 -23.22 4.22
C ARG A 30 4.45 -23.74 4.38
N ALA A 31 4.27 -25.06 4.46
CA ALA A 31 2.96 -25.67 4.71
C ALA A 31 2.34 -25.16 6.02
N LYS A 32 3.11 -25.18 7.12
CA LYS A 32 2.62 -24.64 8.41
C LYS A 32 2.30 -23.15 8.35
N LEU A 33 3.08 -22.36 7.62
CA LEU A 33 2.78 -20.94 7.43
C LEU A 33 1.49 -20.75 6.61
N ALA A 34 1.31 -21.52 5.54
CA ALA A 34 0.13 -21.44 4.67
C ALA A 34 -1.17 -21.92 5.36
N GLU A 35 -1.08 -22.79 6.37
CA GLU A 35 -2.22 -23.17 7.22
C GLU A 35 -2.73 -22.01 8.08
N ALA A 36 -1.85 -21.10 8.50
CA ALA A 36 -2.16 -20.05 9.47
C ALA A 36 -2.22 -18.63 8.84
N TYR A 37 -1.55 -18.43 7.71
CA TYR A 37 -1.36 -17.12 7.11
C TYR A 37 -1.50 -17.15 5.59
N THR A 38 -1.93 -16.01 5.04
CA THR A 38 -1.85 -15.72 3.61
C THR A 38 -1.05 -14.44 3.41
N ILE A 39 -0.40 -14.30 2.25
CA ILE A 39 0.13 -13.00 1.83
C ILE A 39 -1.09 -12.24 1.32
N GLY A 40 -1.51 -11.21 2.06
CA GLY A 40 -2.72 -10.44 1.78
C GLY A 40 -2.56 -9.53 0.57
N CYS A 41 -2.36 -10.10 -0.62
CA CYS A 41 -2.33 -9.36 -1.88
C CYS A 41 -3.72 -9.35 -2.50
N ASN A 42 -4.39 -8.22 -2.43
CA ASN A 42 -5.64 -7.99 -3.13
C ASN A 42 -5.34 -7.16 -4.38
N GLU A 43 -5.51 -7.75 -5.55
CA GLU A 43 -5.31 -7.05 -6.82
C GLU A 43 -6.38 -5.96 -7.01
N ALA A 44 -6.02 -4.92 -7.77
CA ALA A 44 -7.00 -3.89 -8.15
C ALA A 44 -8.12 -4.52 -8.97
N ILE A 45 -9.36 -4.13 -8.69
CA ILE A 45 -10.54 -4.62 -9.39
C ILE A 45 -10.88 -3.78 -10.63
N ASP A 46 -10.33 -2.58 -10.73
CA ASP A 46 -10.49 -1.68 -11.87
C ASP A 46 -9.23 -0.83 -12.07
N ALA A 47 -8.96 -0.41 -13.30
CA ALA A 47 -7.86 0.45 -13.68
C ALA A 47 -8.27 1.41 -14.80
N GLN A 48 -8.22 2.71 -14.53
CA GLN A 48 -8.53 3.77 -15.49
C GLN A 48 -7.22 4.41 -15.97
N HIS A 49 -6.97 4.32 -17.28
CA HIS A 49 -5.75 4.81 -17.92
C HIS A 49 -5.95 6.19 -18.54
N SER A 50 -5.08 7.12 -18.23
CA SER A 50 -5.00 8.44 -18.87
C SER A 50 -3.98 8.45 -20.01
N LYS A 51 -4.08 9.43 -20.91
CA LYS A 51 -3.19 9.59 -22.06
C LYS A 51 -1.75 9.92 -21.68
N ASP A 52 -1.53 10.50 -20.52
CA ASP A 52 -0.21 10.86 -19.99
C ASP A 52 0.49 9.69 -19.26
N GLY A 53 -0.13 8.51 -19.25
CA GLY A 53 0.38 7.33 -18.57
C GLY A 53 -0.06 7.21 -17.12
N THR A 54 -0.76 8.20 -16.55
CA THR A 54 -1.36 8.11 -15.21
C THR A 54 -2.43 7.02 -15.18
N ILE A 55 -2.40 6.21 -14.12
CA ILE A 55 -3.37 5.12 -13.93
C ILE A 55 -4.02 5.26 -12.57
N LYS A 56 -5.34 5.29 -12.54
CA LYS A 56 -6.12 5.25 -11.30
C LYS A 56 -6.63 3.83 -11.08
N TYR A 57 -6.19 3.22 -10.00
CA TYR A 57 -6.58 1.88 -9.57
C TYR A 57 -7.66 1.94 -8.51
N LEU A 58 -8.54 0.94 -8.49
CA LEU A 58 -9.51 0.70 -7.42
C LEU A 58 -9.14 -0.58 -6.68
N PHE A 59 -8.69 -0.45 -5.43
CA PHE A 59 -8.29 -1.57 -4.58
C PHE A 59 -9.38 -1.92 -3.58
N PRO A 60 -9.66 -3.22 -3.37
CA PRO A 60 -10.51 -3.67 -2.29
C PRO A 60 -9.77 -3.56 -0.94
N THR A 61 -10.50 -3.27 0.12
CA THR A 61 -10.04 -3.28 1.50
C THR A 61 -10.39 -4.60 2.18
N HIS A 62 -9.79 -4.88 3.34
CA HIS A 62 -10.05 -6.10 4.10
C HIS A 62 -11.51 -6.27 4.55
N ASP A 63 -12.25 -5.16 4.70
CA ASP A 63 -13.66 -5.12 5.13
C ASP A 63 -14.64 -5.02 3.96
N GLY A 64 -14.16 -5.25 2.72
CA GLY A 64 -14.99 -5.32 1.51
C GLY A 64 -15.40 -3.97 0.92
N LYS A 65 -14.76 -2.88 1.36
CA LYS A 65 -14.90 -1.55 0.75
C LYS A 65 -13.83 -1.35 -0.33
N PHE A 66 -13.77 -0.14 -0.88
CA PHE A 66 -12.85 0.18 -1.96
C PHE A 66 -12.19 1.53 -1.76
N VAL A 67 -10.93 1.64 -2.22
CA VAL A 67 -10.18 2.90 -2.24
C VAL A 67 -9.48 3.11 -3.57
N GLU A 68 -9.36 4.37 -3.96
CA GLU A 68 -8.61 4.75 -5.14
C GLU A 68 -7.13 4.97 -4.82
N THR A 69 -6.28 4.59 -5.77
CA THR A 69 -4.83 4.79 -5.73
C THR A 69 -4.38 5.25 -7.09
N VAL A 70 -3.51 6.24 -7.18
CA VAL A 70 -3.11 6.80 -8.47
C VAL A 70 -1.61 6.62 -8.69
N TYR A 71 -1.25 5.88 -9.74
CA TYR A 71 0.10 5.77 -10.26
C TYR A 71 0.36 6.90 -11.24
N ILE A 72 1.41 7.68 -10.99
CA ILE A 72 1.76 8.87 -11.77
C ILE A 72 3.21 8.70 -12.28
N PRO A 73 3.41 8.25 -13.53
CA PRO A 73 4.72 8.17 -14.14
C PRO A 73 5.18 9.54 -14.62
N GLU A 74 6.44 9.84 -14.38
CA GLU A 74 7.19 10.96 -14.95
C GLU A 74 8.50 10.40 -15.54
N ASN A 75 9.33 11.21 -16.20
CA ASN A 75 10.54 10.74 -16.89
C ASN A 75 11.42 9.84 -16.04
N ASP A 76 11.94 10.36 -14.91
CA ASP A 76 12.84 9.66 -13.99
C ASP A 76 12.16 9.33 -12.65
N ARG A 77 10.83 9.52 -12.56
CA ARG A 77 10.09 9.42 -11.32
C ARG A 77 8.77 8.69 -11.56
N ALA A 78 8.42 7.82 -10.62
CA ALA A 78 7.10 7.21 -10.56
C ALA A 78 6.55 7.37 -9.14
N THR A 79 5.48 8.14 -9.00
CA THR A 79 4.85 8.45 -7.73
C THR A 79 3.56 7.66 -7.57
N LEU A 80 3.37 7.06 -6.40
CA LEU A 80 2.10 6.46 -6.03
C LEU A 80 1.39 7.37 -5.01
N CYS A 81 0.19 7.82 -5.37
CA CYS A 81 -0.71 8.54 -4.48
C CYS A 81 -1.62 7.53 -3.80
N VAL A 82 -1.40 7.28 -2.50
CA VAL A 82 -2.11 6.28 -1.72
C VAL A 82 -3.20 6.88 -0.85
N SER A 83 -4.27 6.12 -0.65
CA SER A 83 -5.36 6.43 0.27
C SER A 83 -5.08 5.88 1.66
N CYS A 84 -5.57 6.56 2.70
CA CYS A 84 -5.43 6.13 4.11
C CYS A 84 -6.78 5.95 4.83
N GLN A 85 -7.88 6.34 4.21
CA GLN A 85 -9.24 6.14 4.72
C GLN A 85 -10.20 5.80 3.56
N VAL A 86 -11.31 5.20 3.87
CA VAL A 86 -12.48 5.13 2.96
C VAL A 86 -13.32 6.36 3.22
N GLY A 87 -13.30 7.30 2.28
CA GLY A 87 -13.86 8.64 2.48
C GLY A 87 -13.00 9.52 3.39
N CYS A 88 -13.54 10.61 3.91
CA CYS A 88 -12.82 11.56 4.77
C CYS A 88 -13.78 12.35 5.67
N LYS A 89 -13.43 12.52 6.97
CA LYS A 89 -14.21 13.30 7.93
C LYS A 89 -14.07 14.81 7.77
N MET A 90 -13.02 15.28 7.09
CA MET A 90 -12.66 16.71 7.04
C MET A 90 -13.67 17.54 6.26
N ASN A 91 -14.47 16.92 5.38
CA ASN A 91 -15.55 17.56 4.64
C ASN A 91 -15.14 18.87 3.96
N CYS A 92 -13.94 18.93 3.37
CA CYS A 92 -13.44 20.10 2.65
C CYS A 92 -14.35 20.38 1.45
N LEU A 93 -14.84 21.61 1.32
CA LEU A 93 -15.85 22.02 0.33
C LEU A 93 -15.45 21.75 -1.14
N PHE A 94 -14.18 21.73 -1.44
CA PHE A 94 -13.62 21.48 -2.78
C PHE A 94 -13.24 20.01 -3.02
N CYS A 95 -13.37 19.12 -2.02
CA CYS A 95 -12.85 17.76 -2.08
C CYS A 95 -13.97 16.75 -2.31
N GLN A 96 -13.90 16.01 -3.41
CA GLN A 96 -14.90 14.97 -3.72
C GLN A 96 -14.91 13.87 -2.66
N THR A 97 -13.76 13.47 -2.12
CA THR A 97 -13.67 12.48 -1.04
C THR A 97 -14.40 12.95 0.22
N GLY A 98 -14.31 14.25 0.57
CA GLY A 98 -15.06 14.81 1.69
C GLY A 98 -16.57 14.72 1.49
N ASN A 99 -17.04 14.91 0.26
CA ASN A 99 -18.47 14.82 -0.08
C ASN A 99 -19.01 13.37 -0.06
N GLN A 100 -18.14 12.36 -0.16
CA GLN A 100 -18.53 10.93 -0.08
C GLN A 100 -18.85 10.50 1.37
N GLY A 101 -18.42 11.30 2.35
CA GLY A 101 -18.51 10.95 3.77
C GLY A 101 -17.32 10.09 4.23
N PHE A 102 -17.40 9.60 5.47
CA PHE A 102 -16.36 8.78 6.09
C PHE A 102 -16.90 7.38 6.43
N GLU A 103 -16.23 6.35 5.97
CA GLU A 103 -16.64 4.96 6.21
C GLU A 103 -15.64 4.17 7.07
N GLY A 104 -14.39 4.64 7.23
CA GLY A 104 -13.42 3.98 8.10
C GLY A 104 -11.97 4.30 7.79
N ASN A 105 -11.11 4.01 8.77
CA ASN A 105 -9.66 4.07 8.62
C ASN A 105 -9.16 2.80 7.92
N LEU A 106 -8.25 2.95 6.98
CA LEU A 106 -7.51 1.82 6.43
C LEU A 106 -6.52 1.29 7.46
N THR A 107 -6.38 -0.02 7.53
CA THR A 107 -5.28 -0.64 8.27
C THR A 107 -3.95 -0.41 7.55
N ALA A 108 -2.84 -0.56 8.26
CA ALA A 108 -1.51 -0.51 7.63
C ALA A 108 -1.39 -1.56 6.50
N THR A 109 -2.05 -2.72 6.64
CA THR A 109 -2.08 -3.75 5.59
C THR A 109 -2.83 -3.28 4.35
N ASP A 110 -3.99 -2.63 4.48
CA ASP A 110 -4.73 -2.08 3.35
C ASP A 110 -3.93 -0.98 2.63
N ILE A 111 -3.22 -0.14 3.38
CA ILE A 111 -2.36 0.90 2.79
C ILE A 111 -1.19 0.27 2.04
N LEU A 112 -0.49 -0.70 2.66
CA LEU A 112 0.60 -1.42 2.02
C LEU A 112 0.16 -2.23 0.82
N ASN A 113 -1.07 -2.75 0.81
CA ASN A 113 -1.62 -3.48 -0.33
C ASN A 113 -1.66 -2.63 -1.60
N GLN A 114 -1.97 -1.33 -1.49
CA GLN A 114 -1.96 -0.41 -2.63
C GLN A 114 -0.56 -0.28 -3.26
N VAL A 115 0.51 -0.45 -2.45
CA VAL A 115 1.89 -0.47 -2.92
C VAL A 115 2.27 -1.85 -3.45
N TYR A 116 2.01 -2.88 -2.65
CA TYR A 116 2.46 -4.25 -2.87
C TYR A 116 1.79 -4.91 -4.09
N SER A 117 0.50 -4.64 -4.28
CA SER A 117 -0.30 -5.23 -5.36
C SER A 117 -0.34 -4.37 -6.63
N LEU A 118 0.41 -3.25 -6.64
CA LEU A 118 0.53 -2.41 -7.82
C LEU A 118 1.29 -3.15 -8.94
N PRO A 119 0.78 -3.22 -10.18
CA PRO A 119 1.51 -3.82 -11.30
C PRO A 119 2.88 -3.18 -11.57
N GLU A 120 3.01 -1.87 -11.32
CA GLU A 120 4.23 -1.07 -11.52
C GLU A 120 5.09 -0.93 -10.26
N VAL A 121 4.94 -1.77 -9.26
CA VAL A 121 5.62 -1.64 -7.95
C VAL A 121 7.14 -1.47 -8.10
N ASP A 122 7.77 -2.19 -9.02
CA ASP A 122 9.22 -2.14 -9.26
C ASP A 122 9.71 -0.81 -9.88
N LYS A 123 8.78 -0.01 -10.43
CA LYS A 123 9.08 1.30 -11.01
C LYS A 123 8.94 2.44 -10.00
N LEU A 124 8.33 2.18 -8.84
CA LEU A 124 8.03 3.22 -7.86
C LEU A 124 9.30 3.87 -7.30
N THR A 125 9.30 5.18 -7.30
CA THR A 125 10.35 6.00 -6.69
C THR A 125 9.88 6.76 -5.47
N ASN A 126 8.59 7.09 -5.40
CA ASN A 126 8.01 7.93 -4.36
C ASN A 126 6.59 7.48 -3.99
N ILE A 127 6.19 7.73 -2.75
CA ILE A 127 4.82 7.59 -2.26
C ILE A 127 4.36 8.91 -1.66
N VAL A 128 3.11 9.30 -1.93
CA VAL A 128 2.47 10.46 -1.32
C VAL A 128 1.13 10.06 -0.71
N PHE A 129 0.90 10.41 0.53
CA PHE A 129 -0.39 10.24 1.22
C PHE A 129 -1.26 11.46 0.93
N MET A 130 -1.79 11.51 -0.30
CA MET A 130 -2.61 12.60 -0.83
C MET A 130 -3.86 12.05 -1.54
N GLY A 131 -4.17 10.75 -1.35
CA GLY A 131 -5.40 10.10 -1.84
C GLY A 131 -6.58 10.38 -0.93
N GLN A 132 -7.44 9.37 -0.75
CA GLN A 132 -8.61 9.48 0.13
C GLN A 132 -8.18 9.45 1.60
N GLY A 133 -8.76 10.38 2.39
CA GLY A 133 -8.59 10.45 3.84
C GLY A 133 -7.62 11.51 4.34
N GLU A 134 -7.68 11.75 5.64
CA GLU A 134 -6.76 12.61 6.38
C GLU A 134 -5.73 11.74 7.13
N PRO A 135 -4.43 11.81 6.78
CA PRO A 135 -3.42 10.95 7.41
C PRO A 135 -3.30 11.12 8.92
N MET A 136 -3.46 12.34 9.45
CA MET A 136 -3.36 12.57 10.89
C MET A 136 -4.54 11.99 11.67
N ASP A 137 -5.69 11.76 11.03
CA ASP A 137 -6.83 11.05 11.64
C ASP A 137 -6.66 9.51 11.62
N ASN A 138 -5.62 9.01 10.94
CA ASN A 138 -5.23 7.59 10.89
C ASN A 138 -3.75 7.38 11.22
N LEU A 139 -3.21 8.15 12.15
CA LEU A 139 -1.78 8.28 12.39
C LEU A 139 -1.07 6.95 12.70
N ASP A 140 -1.64 6.10 13.54
CA ASP A 140 -1.01 4.84 13.94
C ASP A 140 -0.75 3.92 12.74
N ASN A 141 -1.71 3.81 11.81
CA ASN A 141 -1.55 3.01 10.59
C ASN A 141 -0.58 3.68 9.60
N ILE A 142 -0.56 5.01 9.52
CA ILE A 142 0.44 5.75 8.72
C ILE A 142 1.84 5.51 9.26
N LEU A 143 2.06 5.63 10.57
CA LEU A 143 3.35 5.38 11.20
C LEU A 143 3.82 3.93 10.97
N ARG A 144 2.92 2.96 11.13
CA ARG A 144 3.23 1.55 10.87
C ARG A 144 3.58 1.29 9.40
N THR A 145 2.85 1.88 8.48
CA THR A 145 3.11 1.79 7.04
C THR A 145 4.47 2.39 6.70
N THR A 146 4.76 3.61 7.18
CA THR A 146 6.02 4.30 6.90
C THR A 146 7.21 3.59 7.55
N GLU A 147 7.05 3.01 8.74
CA GLU A 147 8.05 2.13 9.35
C GLU A 147 8.41 0.97 8.41
N ILE A 148 7.44 0.23 7.90
CA ILE A 148 7.68 -0.93 7.01
C ILE A 148 8.32 -0.48 5.69
N LEU A 149 7.91 0.66 5.13
CA LEU A 149 8.49 1.19 3.90
C LEU A 149 9.96 1.62 4.07
N THR A 150 10.36 2.06 5.27
CA THR A 150 11.71 2.61 5.52
C THR A 150 12.65 1.64 6.24
N ALA A 151 12.13 0.64 6.93
CA ALA A 151 12.94 -0.32 7.68
C ALA A 151 13.77 -1.22 6.75
N ASP A 152 14.96 -1.64 7.23
CA ASP A 152 15.87 -2.54 6.50
C ASP A 152 15.23 -3.91 6.21
N TYR A 153 14.28 -4.35 7.01
CA TYR A 153 13.53 -5.59 6.79
C TYR A 153 12.36 -5.43 5.83
N GLY A 154 11.99 -4.18 5.50
CA GLY A 154 10.89 -3.82 4.61
C GLY A 154 11.39 -3.45 3.21
N TRP A 155 10.90 -2.33 2.69
CA TRP A 155 11.37 -1.79 1.39
C TRP A 155 12.72 -1.07 1.47
N ALA A 156 13.20 -0.75 2.67
CA ALA A 156 14.43 0.00 2.92
C ALA A 156 14.50 1.35 2.16
N TRP A 157 13.37 1.99 1.95
CA TRP A 157 13.31 3.27 1.26
C TRP A 157 13.81 4.42 2.13
N SER A 158 14.47 5.37 1.50
CA SER A 158 14.76 6.63 2.18
C SER A 158 13.46 7.34 2.58
N PRO A 159 13.35 7.87 3.81
CA PRO A 159 12.19 8.67 4.23
C PRO A 159 11.87 9.84 3.29
N LYS A 160 12.87 10.36 2.56
CA LYS A 160 12.72 11.43 1.55
C LYS A 160 11.84 11.04 0.35
N ARG A 161 11.56 9.74 0.18
CA ARG A 161 10.66 9.22 -0.86
C ARG A 161 9.21 9.20 -0.44
N ILE A 162 8.91 9.55 0.81
CA ILE A 162 7.56 9.48 1.37
C ILE A 162 7.12 10.89 1.76
N THR A 163 5.97 11.32 1.26
CA THR A 163 5.35 12.59 1.62
C THR A 163 4.01 12.33 2.29
N VAL A 164 3.81 12.91 3.46
CA VAL A 164 2.51 12.88 4.16
C VAL A 164 1.97 14.31 4.17
N SER A 165 0.79 14.49 3.62
CA SER A 165 0.06 15.76 3.59
C SER A 165 -1.08 15.74 4.60
N SER A 166 -1.32 16.85 5.27
CA SER A 166 -2.38 16.99 6.27
C SER A 166 -3.01 18.37 6.18
N VAL A 167 -4.25 18.46 6.61
CA VAL A 167 -4.97 19.76 6.77
C VAL A 167 -4.52 20.53 8.02
N GLY A 168 -3.79 19.88 8.94
CA GLY A 168 -3.26 20.46 10.16
C GLY A 168 -4.02 20.11 11.42
#